data_6dc012aefafcb387cc541e7fc5f8c831
#
_entry.id   6dc012aefafcb387cc541e7fc5f8c831
#
_cell.length_a   1.000
_cell.length_b   1.000
_cell.length_c   1.000
_cell.angle_alpha   90.00
_cell.angle_beta   90.00
_cell.angle_gamma   90.00
#
_symmetry.space_group_name_H-M   'P 1'
#
loop_
_entity.id
_entity.type
_entity.pdbx_description
1 polymer ?
#
loop_
_entity_poly.entity_id
_entity_poly.type
_entity_poly.pdbx_seq_one_letter_code
_entity_poly.pdbx_strand_id
1 'polypeptide(L)'
;MSWDAAFAEALGGRAVGAVFLVERVALYHEPGEPWAAASHPGYGLEASIVAQSLQVSGSTVTPVDWSSTIGEWSFSVQTDDPAGLFRALRRGAAVQAWVAVSDGGATTAPQPVALGLVADITGTRGSWLVRCLDVGALLRSRLDARTGGLRLFADVGASTTLASSYNPGDTHLHVASTAQFEKQTGGAGVVRVTPHTGDPFLLTWTSLGVSPTRVLGLSAAGVAGTTAVGASTSGSTVECLVWLDGHPIDIARRVLTSTGAGTNGPWDIYPASWGLGLPYRYLDDPDAQAYRSGVVKASASVTYLWEYAQDEAVDDAWSWLVGWLGVGAMFPAMRQGRITFRGWQRAPLRSIGYAAEIDDRDIFEVEAWSAYDSDHPTEYQRVTVTGSGGSSSTTLTHASTLPAYRTLAIDISDRASTSPGNLADDVADRYEVPATVIPERVEVRASMRLATLAPGDRVRLTTGQCASRAHGAAGFVADEAHVAQVATAWDAGYTRLVLLIYSE
;
A
#
# COMPACT_ATOMS: atom_id res chain seq x y z
N MET A 1 -4.65 -1.65 -13.58
CA MET A 1 -5.06 -1.64 -15.02
C MET A 1 -4.09 -2.49 -15.80
N SER A 2 -4.56 -3.40 -16.63
CA SER A 2 -3.70 -4.06 -17.62
C SER A 2 -3.54 -3.14 -18.83
N TRP A 3 -2.38 -3.11 -19.43
CA TRP A 3 -2.18 -2.44 -20.72
C TRP A 3 -2.95 -3.15 -21.83
N ASP A 4 -3.29 -2.39 -22.85
CA ASP A 4 -3.84 -2.96 -24.09
C ASP A 4 -2.89 -4.03 -24.65
N ALA A 5 -3.44 -5.16 -25.12
CA ALA A 5 -2.64 -6.28 -25.63
C ALA A 5 -1.74 -5.84 -26.79
N ALA A 6 -2.23 -4.98 -27.70
CA ALA A 6 -1.45 -4.46 -28.81
C ALA A 6 -0.26 -3.61 -28.34
N PHE A 7 -0.44 -2.82 -27.27
CA PHE A 7 0.63 -2.04 -26.68
C PHE A 7 1.68 -2.94 -26.01
N ALA A 8 1.25 -3.94 -25.25
CA ALA A 8 2.15 -4.90 -24.60
C ALA A 8 2.92 -5.73 -25.64
N GLU A 9 2.28 -6.16 -26.72
CA GLU A 9 2.91 -6.88 -27.83
C GLU A 9 3.94 -6.01 -28.55
N ALA A 10 3.59 -4.75 -28.84
CA ALA A 10 4.51 -3.79 -29.48
C ALA A 10 5.77 -3.53 -28.63
N LEU A 11 5.63 -3.47 -27.30
CA LEU A 11 6.78 -3.33 -26.38
C LEU A 11 7.61 -4.62 -26.26
N GLY A 12 7.03 -5.78 -26.50
CA GLY A 12 7.71 -7.07 -26.44
C GLY A 12 8.50 -7.42 -27.71
N GLY A 13 8.26 -6.72 -28.82
CA GLY A 13 8.96 -6.94 -30.09
C GLY A 13 10.44 -6.53 -30.01
N ARG A 14 11.34 -7.40 -30.47
CA ARG A 14 12.80 -7.13 -30.54
C ARG A 14 13.19 -6.07 -31.58
N ALA A 15 12.29 -5.54 -32.35
CA ALA A 15 12.55 -4.52 -33.37
C ALA A 15 12.72 -3.12 -32.75
N VAL A 16 13.65 -2.98 -31.84
CA VAL A 16 13.97 -1.71 -31.13
C VAL A 16 14.45 -0.61 -32.09
N GLY A 17 14.72 -0.90 -33.33
CA GLY A 17 15.15 0.10 -34.31
C GLY A 17 14.04 0.81 -35.10
N ALA A 18 12.78 0.40 -34.97
CA ALA A 18 11.66 0.93 -35.75
C ALA A 18 10.45 1.42 -34.92
N VAL A 19 10.51 1.29 -33.59
CA VAL A 19 9.40 1.66 -32.70
C VAL A 19 9.72 2.96 -32.01
N PHE A 20 8.86 3.95 -32.19
CA PHE A 20 8.96 5.25 -31.53
C PHE A 20 8.00 5.30 -30.36
N LEU A 21 8.48 5.71 -29.19
CA LEU A 21 7.63 6.01 -28.06
C LEU A 21 7.08 7.43 -28.22
N VAL A 22 5.76 7.54 -28.11
CA VAL A 22 5.07 8.83 -28.09
C VAL A 22 4.64 9.10 -26.67
N GLU A 23 5.35 10.01 -26.02
CA GLU A 23 5.12 10.42 -24.64
C GLU A 23 4.11 11.57 -24.61
N ARG A 24 3.20 11.51 -23.67
CA ARG A 24 2.26 12.57 -23.36
C ARG A 24 2.17 12.77 -21.87
N VAL A 25 2.20 14.01 -21.41
CA VAL A 25 1.96 14.39 -20.02
C VAL A 25 0.88 15.44 -19.96
N ALA A 26 -0.06 15.33 -19.04
CA ALA A 26 -1.10 16.32 -18.81
C ALA A 26 -1.46 16.43 -17.34
N LEU A 27 -2.07 17.56 -16.95
CA LEU A 27 -2.69 17.73 -15.64
C LEU A 27 -3.76 16.67 -15.43
N TYR A 28 -3.77 16.09 -14.23
CA TYR A 28 -4.67 15.00 -13.88
C TYR A 28 -5.93 15.53 -13.22
N HIS A 29 -7.03 15.55 -13.97
CA HIS A 29 -8.36 15.95 -13.48
C HIS A 29 -8.46 17.36 -12.85
N GLU A 30 -7.63 18.30 -13.26
CA GLU A 30 -7.81 19.70 -12.88
C GLU A 30 -8.92 20.31 -13.74
N PRO A 31 -10.01 20.83 -13.17
CA PRO A 31 -11.01 21.53 -13.93
C PRO A 31 -10.49 22.94 -14.33
N GLY A 32 -10.58 23.29 -15.58
CA GLY A 32 -10.50 24.67 -16.03
C GLY A 32 -9.35 25.06 -16.96
N GLU A 33 -8.16 24.49 -16.88
CA GLU A 33 -7.07 24.74 -17.83
C GLU A 33 -6.32 23.44 -18.13
N PRO A 34 -6.60 22.77 -19.24
CA PRO A 34 -5.93 21.53 -19.59
C PRO A 34 -4.52 21.82 -20.15
N TRP A 35 -3.53 21.97 -19.25
CA TRP A 35 -2.15 21.93 -19.73
C TRP A 35 -1.81 20.48 -20.13
N ALA A 36 -1.21 20.35 -21.30
CA ALA A 36 -0.70 19.08 -21.76
C ALA A 36 0.50 19.29 -22.69
N ALA A 37 1.42 18.33 -22.70
CA ALA A 37 2.57 18.31 -23.57
C ALA A 37 2.78 16.92 -24.18
N ALA A 38 3.35 16.83 -25.38
CA ALA A 38 3.66 15.56 -26.03
C ALA A 38 5.01 15.61 -26.76
N SER A 39 5.63 14.46 -26.94
CA SER A 39 6.85 14.32 -27.74
C SER A 39 6.59 14.27 -29.25
N HIS A 40 5.32 14.22 -29.69
CA HIS A 40 4.93 14.17 -31.09
C HIS A 40 3.91 15.28 -31.44
N PRO A 41 4.15 16.06 -32.52
CA PRO A 41 3.32 17.22 -32.88
C PRO A 41 1.88 16.86 -33.29
N GLY A 42 1.59 15.60 -33.62
CA GLY A 42 0.25 15.14 -34.00
C GLY A 42 -0.81 15.22 -32.89
N TYR A 43 -0.43 15.53 -31.66
CA TYR A 43 -1.35 15.69 -30.53
C TYR A 43 -1.82 17.14 -30.31
N GLY A 44 -1.35 18.10 -31.11
CA GLY A 44 -1.86 19.48 -31.11
C GLY A 44 -1.65 20.26 -29.81
N LEU A 45 -0.57 19.95 -29.07
CA LEU A 45 -0.29 20.52 -27.76
C LEU A 45 0.70 21.68 -27.84
N GLU A 46 0.56 22.66 -26.93
CA GLU A 46 1.35 23.89 -26.93
C GLU A 46 2.79 23.72 -26.46
N ALA A 47 3.09 22.68 -25.69
CA ALA A 47 4.42 22.40 -25.19
C ALA A 47 4.92 21.04 -25.72
N SER A 48 6.21 20.96 -25.98
CA SER A 48 6.85 19.75 -26.47
C SER A 48 7.59 19.04 -25.33
N ILE A 49 7.26 17.76 -25.10
CA ILE A 49 8.12 16.89 -24.30
C ILE A 49 9.37 16.60 -25.16
N VAL A 50 10.53 16.67 -24.54
CA VAL A 50 11.74 16.16 -25.17
C VAL A 50 11.57 14.65 -25.32
N ALA A 51 11.58 14.16 -26.54
CA ALA A 51 11.40 12.75 -26.85
C ALA A 51 12.40 11.90 -26.04
N GLN A 52 11.92 10.78 -25.52
CA GLN A 52 12.73 9.87 -24.70
C GLN A 52 13.31 10.52 -23.43
N SER A 53 12.56 11.39 -22.79
CA SER A 53 12.99 12.02 -21.53
C SER A 53 12.26 11.49 -20.28
N LEU A 54 11.22 10.66 -20.49
CA LEU A 54 10.43 10.10 -19.38
C LEU A 54 11.23 9.01 -18.67
N GLN A 55 11.45 9.20 -17.37
CA GLN A 55 12.11 8.24 -16.50
C GLN A 55 11.22 7.98 -15.28
N VAL A 56 11.03 6.72 -14.93
CA VAL A 56 10.22 6.30 -13.78
C VAL A 56 11.08 5.43 -12.87
N SER A 57 11.44 5.94 -11.71
CA SER A 57 12.01 5.14 -10.63
C SER A 57 10.86 4.60 -9.78
N GLY A 58 10.66 3.29 -9.81
CA GLY A 58 9.58 2.64 -9.09
C GLY A 58 9.83 2.56 -7.59
N SER A 59 8.78 2.16 -6.86
CA SER A 59 8.89 1.81 -5.45
C SER A 59 9.66 0.51 -5.26
N THR A 60 10.27 0.37 -4.08
CA THR A 60 10.90 -0.88 -3.63
C THR A 60 10.13 -1.46 -2.46
N VAL A 61 10.22 -2.76 -2.25
CA VAL A 61 9.78 -3.43 -1.01
C VAL A 61 10.93 -4.24 -0.43
N THR A 62 11.10 -4.15 0.88
CA THR A 62 12.05 -4.98 1.63
C THR A 62 11.24 -6.04 2.38
N PRO A 63 11.46 -7.33 2.13
CA PRO A 63 10.79 -8.42 2.84
C PRO A 63 11.08 -8.36 4.35
N VAL A 64 10.24 -9.02 5.12
CA VAL A 64 10.28 -9.17 6.59
C VAL A 64 9.79 -7.92 7.33
N ASP A 65 10.36 -6.76 7.11
CA ASP A 65 9.86 -5.50 7.69
C ASP A 65 8.78 -4.83 6.84
N TRP A 66 8.59 -5.34 5.61
CA TRP A 66 7.61 -4.87 4.62
C TRP A 66 7.71 -3.37 4.35
N SER A 67 8.86 -2.80 4.61
CA SER A 67 9.10 -1.40 4.28
C SER A 67 9.01 -1.21 2.77
N SER A 68 8.36 -0.14 2.37
CA SER A 68 8.25 0.22 0.96
C SER A 68 8.55 1.71 0.76
N THR A 69 9.13 2.01 -0.40
CA THR A 69 9.49 3.37 -0.76
C THR A 69 8.46 3.98 -1.71
N ILE A 70 8.35 5.31 -1.67
CA ILE A 70 7.59 6.08 -2.64
C ILE A 70 8.51 6.35 -3.81
N GLY A 71 8.05 6.06 -5.04
CA GLY A 71 8.79 6.30 -6.25
C GLY A 71 8.80 7.77 -6.69
N GLU A 72 9.61 8.06 -7.68
CA GLU A 72 9.64 9.36 -8.37
C GLU A 72 9.72 9.14 -9.88
N TRP A 73 9.37 10.16 -10.64
CA TRP A 73 9.52 10.17 -12.09
C TRP A 73 9.78 11.56 -12.60
N SER A 74 10.33 11.65 -13.80
CA SER A 74 10.67 12.94 -14.41
C SER A 74 10.51 12.92 -15.92
N PHE A 75 10.36 14.10 -16.48
CA PHE A 75 10.34 14.34 -17.93
C PHE A 75 10.86 15.74 -18.23
N SER A 76 11.34 15.95 -19.44
CA SER A 76 11.81 17.24 -19.90
C SER A 76 10.85 17.91 -20.87
N VAL A 77 10.64 19.21 -20.71
CA VAL A 77 9.74 20.02 -21.52
C VAL A 77 10.54 21.12 -22.20
N GLN A 78 10.30 21.35 -23.49
CA GLN A 78 10.75 22.53 -24.23
C GLN A 78 9.58 23.49 -24.40
N THR A 79 9.77 24.74 -23.99
CA THR A 79 8.75 25.78 -24.13
C THR A 79 9.39 27.16 -24.19
N ASP A 80 8.84 28.03 -25.01
CA ASP A 80 9.18 29.47 -25.06
C ASP A 80 8.35 30.27 -24.04
N ASP A 81 7.34 29.68 -23.42
CA ASP A 81 6.55 30.26 -22.31
C ASP A 81 6.80 29.59 -20.98
N PRO A 82 7.92 29.89 -20.28
CA PRO A 82 8.19 29.33 -18.96
C PRO A 82 7.17 29.79 -17.91
N ALA A 83 6.57 30.97 -18.08
CA ALA A 83 5.59 31.48 -17.12
C ALA A 83 4.27 30.69 -17.19
N GLY A 84 3.85 30.26 -18.38
CA GLY A 84 2.73 29.36 -18.59
C GLY A 84 3.01 27.98 -17.98
N LEU A 85 4.22 27.43 -18.22
CA LEU A 85 4.65 26.17 -17.62
C LEU A 85 4.56 26.20 -16.08
N PHE A 86 5.11 27.23 -15.44
CA PHE A 86 5.12 27.33 -13.97
C PHE A 86 3.74 27.56 -13.38
N ARG A 87 2.84 28.24 -14.10
CA ARG A 87 1.43 28.39 -13.68
C ARG A 87 0.69 27.06 -13.73
N ALA A 88 0.90 26.29 -14.79
CA ALA A 88 0.25 25.00 -14.99
C ALA A 88 0.82 23.93 -14.06
N LEU A 89 2.13 23.79 -14.02
CA LEU A 89 2.85 22.79 -13.25
C LEU A 89 3.35 23.33 -11.90
N ARG A 90 2.48 24.02 -11.17
CA ARG A 90 2.82 24.43 -9.79
C ARG A 90 3.13 23.23 -8.91
N ARG A 91 3.98 23.42 -7.91
CA ARG A 91 4.31 22.39 -6.91
C ARG A 91 3.04 21.80 -6.31
N GLY A 92 2.95 20.46 -6.30
CA GLY A 92 1.78 19.72 -5.83
C GLY A 92 0.69 19.53 -6.89
N ALA A 93 0.80 20.10 -8.10
CA ALA A 93 -0.13 19.78 -9.18
C ALA A 93 -0.03 18.30 -9.54
N ALA A 94 -1.18 17.64 -9.67
CA ALA A 94 -1.22 16.25 -10.09
C ALA A 94 -1.05 16.15 -11.60
N VAL A 95 -0.11 15.33 -12.05
CA VAL A 95 0.18 15.11 -13.47
C VAL A 95 0.22 13.61 -13.76
N GLN A 96 -0.24 13.25 -14.94
CA GLN A 96 -0.20 11.87 -15.43
C GLN A 96 0.58 11.82 -16.75
N ALA A 97 1.39 10.79 -16.89
CA ALA A 97 2.10 10.46 -18.10
C ALA A 97 1.45 9.25 -18.79
N TRP A 98 1.42 9.31 -20.12
CA TRP A 98 1.02 8.22 -20.99
C TRP A 98 2.10 7.98 -22.02
N VAL A 99 2.22 6.74 -22.46
CA VAL A 99 3.08 6.35 -23.59
C VAL A 99 2.25 5.59 -24.62
N ALA A 100 2.48 5.87 -25.88
CA ALA A 100 2.00 5.08 -27.02
C ALA A 100 3.20 4.59 -27.81
N VAL A 101 3.05 3.46 -28.47
CA VAL A 101 4.06 2.87 -29.35
C VAL A 101 3.67 3.15 -30.79
N SER A 102 4.59 3.66 -31.59
CA SER A 102 4.39 3.90 -33.03
C SER A 102 5.47 3.18 -33.83
N ASP A 103 5.06 2.43 -34.85
CA ASP A 103 5.94 1.76 -35.81
C ASP A 103 6.14 2.56 -37.11
N GLY A 104 5.71 3.81 -37.12
CA GLY A 104 5.76 4.71 -38.27
C GLY A 104 4.54 4.63 -39.17
N GLY A 105 3.62 3.68 -38.97
CA GLY A 105 2.36 3.54 -39.71
C GLY A 105 1.14 3.58 -38.82
N ALA A 106 1.16 2.83 -37.72
CA ALA A 106 0.11 2.80 -36.72
C ALA A 106 0.64 3.23 -35.36
N THR A 107 -0.20 3.85 -34.55
CA THR A 107 0.12 4.20 -33.17
C THR A 107 -0.88 3.53 -32.25
N THR A 108 -0.39 2.82 -31.24
CA THR A 108 -1.25 2.21 -30.21
C THR A 108 -2.01 3.27 -29.41
N ALA A 109 -3.09 2.87 -28.74
CA ALA A 109 -3.73 3.74 -27.79
C ALA A 109 -2.76 4.11 -26.66
N PRO A 110 -2.70 5.40 -26.23
CA PRO A 110 -1.84 5.82 -25.12
C PRO A 110 -2.19 5.08 -23.82
N GLN A 111 -1.19 4.49 -23.19
CA GLN A 111 -1.35 3.79 -21.92
C GLN A 111 -0.77 4.63 -20.76
N PRO A 112 -1.46 4.72 -19.62
CA PRO A 112 -0.94 5.43 -18.46
C PRO A 112 0.26 4.67 -17.89
N VAL A 113 1.37 5.39 -17.66
CA VAL A 113 2.62 4.81 -17.16
C VAL A 113 3.08 5.41 -15.84
N ALA A 114 2.72 6.66 -15.54
CA ALA A 114 3.04 7.30 -14.27
C ALA A 114 1.94 8.31 -13.88
N LEU A 115 1.73 8.47 -12.60
CA LEU A 115 0.88 9.48 -11.99
C LEU A 115 1.63 10.04 -10.78
N GLY A 116 1.70 11.35 -10.65
CA GLY A 116 2.42 11.94 -9.51
C GLY A 116 2.12 13.40 -9.33
N LEU A 117 2.82 13.98 -8.37
CA LEU A 117 2.73 15.37 -7.97
C LEU A 117 4.01 16.09 -8.35
N VAL A 118 3.90 17.23 -9.00
CA VAL A 118 5.06 18.06 -9.31
C VAL A 118 5.78 18.43 -8.02
N ALA A 119 7.05 18.01 -7.91
CA ALA A 119 7.91 18.31 -6.78
C ALA A 119 8.81 19.50 -7.05
N ASP A 120 9.39 19.54 -8.26
CA ASP A 120 10.36 20.57 -8.64
C ASP A 120 10.41 20.74 -10.16
N ILE A 121 10.80 21.94 -10.60
CA ILE A 121 11.06 22.26 -12.01
C ILE A 121 12.40 22.99 -12.07
N THR A 122 13.35 22.39 -12.77
CA THR A 122 14.69 22.95 -12.95
C THR A 122 15.02 23.07 -14.43
N GLY A 123 15.86 24.02 -14.82
CA GLY A 123 16.27 24.13 -16.21
C GLY A 123 16.79 25.48 -16.60
N THR A 124 17.16 25.63 -17.87
CA THR A 124 17.67 26.88 -18.43
C THR A 124 17.27 27.04 -19.90
N ARG A 125 16.94 28.28 -20.29
CA ARG A 125 16.78 28.71 -21.71
C ARG A 125 15.90 27.78 -22.58
N GLY A 126 14.67 27.55 -22.11
CA GLY A 126 13.67 26.83 -22.93
C GLY A 126 13.63 25.32 -22.75
N SER A 127 14.55 24.71 -21.98
CA SER A 127 14.50 23.30 -21.60
C SER A 127 14.37 23.14 -20.08
N TRP A 128 13.35 22.43 -19.64
CA TRP A 128 12.94 22.34 -18.24
C TRP A 128 12.74 20.88 -17.85
N LEU A 129 13.47 20.43 -16.83
CA LEU A 129 13.25 19.12 -16.18
C LEU A 129 12.19 19.26 -15.11
N VAL A 130 11.12 18.51 -15.24
CA VAL A 130 10.05 18.41 -14.27
C VAL A 130 10.23 17.11 -13.50
N ARG A 131 10.35 17.22 -12.18
CA ARG A 131 10.42 16.07 -11.26
C ARG A 131 9.09 15.93 -10.53
N CYS A 132 8.61 14.71 -10.47
CA CYS A 132 7.35 14.34 -9.82
C CYS A 132 7.60 13.24 -8.80
N LEU A 133 6.91 13.30 -7.68
CA LEU A 133 6.80 12.21 -6.72
C LEU A 133 5.51 11.44 -6.98
N ASP A 134 5.51 10.15 -6.77
CA ASP A 134 4.27 9.36 -6.80
C ASP A 134 3.25 9.90 -5.81
N VAL A 135 1.97 9.66 -6.06
CA VAL A 135 0.88 10.17 -5.20
C VAL A 135 0.97 9.67 -3.75
N GLY A 136 1.71 8.59 -3.49
CA GLY A 136 2.07 8.14 -2.15
C GLY A 136 2.75 9.22 -1.30
N ALA A 137 3.39 10.23 -1.93
CA ALA A 137 3.96 11.36 -1.21
C ALA A 137 2.94 12.17 -0.39
N LEU A 138 1.65 12.15 -0.78
CA LEU A 138 0.58 12.75 0.00
C LEU A 138 0.39 12.09 1.37
N LEU A 139 0.80 10.83 1.49
CA LEU A 139 0.71 10.07 2.73
C LEU A 139 1.83 10.37 3.73
N ARG A 140 2.84 11.18 3.33
CA ARG A 140 3.84 11.73 4.24
C ARG A 140 3.27 12.92 5.05
N SER A 141 2.05 12.75 5.52
CA SER A 141 1.30 13.74 6.31
C SER A 141 0.62 13.05 7.47
N ARG A 142 0.30 13.86 8.49
CA ARG A 142 -0.44 13.38 9.66
C ARG A 142 -1.85 12.95 9.26
N LEU A 143 -2.30 11.83 9.80
CA LEU A 143 -3.67 11.37 9.61
C LEU A 143 -4.71 12.26 10.28
N ASP A 144 -4.34 12.94 11.35
CA ASP A 144 -5.20 13.79 12.18
C ASP A 144 -5.24 15.27 11.77
N ALA A 145 -4.34 15.69 10.87
CA ALA A 145 -4.12 17.09 10.55
C ALA A 145 -4.50 17.42 9.11
N ARG A 146 -5.80 17.48 8.81
CA ARG A 146 -6.24 18.02 7.53
C ARG A 146 -6.46 19.52 7.59
N THR A 147 -5.95 20.21 6.58
CA THR A 147 -6.40 21.55 6.25
C THR A 147 -7.89 21.46 5.88
N GLY A 148 -8.76 21.93 6.74
CA GLY A 148 -10.22 21.80 6.57
C GLY A 148 -10.94 21.06 7.70
N GLY A 149 -10.22 20.58 8.72
CA GLY A 149 -10.84 20.10 9.97
C GLY A 149 -11.26 18.64 9.99
N LEU A 150 -10.90 17.83 8.98
CA LEU A 150 -11.14 16.38 9.03
C LEU A 150 -10.11 15.70 9.94
N ARG A 151 -10.56 14.94 10.92
CA ARG A 151 -9.74 14.21 11.87
C ARG A 151 -10.06 12.73 11.81
N LEU A 152 -9.06 11.87 11.99
CA LEU A 152 -9.23 10.42 11.97
C LEU A 152 -9.65 9.82 13.30
N PHE A 153 -9.42 10.51 14.39
CA PHE A 153 -9.82 10.04 15.72
C PHE A 153 -10.78 11.03 16.34
N ALA A 154 -11.40 10.61 17.43
CA ALA A 154 -12.33 11.43 18.17
C ALA A 154 -11.77 12.83 18.38
N ASP A 155 -12.52 13.86 18.01
CA ASP A 155 -12.16 15.21 18.35
C ASP A 155 -11.98 15.28 19.86
N VAL A 156 -11.07 16.16 20.29
CA VAL A 156 -10.91 16.51 21.73
C VAL A 156 -12.25 16.91 22.34
N GLY A 157 -13.21 17.36 21.52
CA GLY A 157 -14.58 17.61 21.91
C GLY A 157 -15.48 16.38 22.06
N ALA A 158 -15.11 15.21 21.53
CA ALA A 158 -15.85 13.95 21.70
C ALA A 158 -15.49 13.22 23.02
N SER A 159 -14.81 13.88 23.91
CA SER A 159 -14.48 13.39 25.25
C SER A 159 -15.53 13.87 26.25
N THR A 160 -15.90 12.99 27.18
CA THR A 160 -16.81 13.26 28.28
C THR A 160 -16.32 12.51 29.53
N THR A 161 -17.10 12.55 30.60
CA THR A 161 -16.81 11.80 31.82
C THR A 161 -17.97 10.90 32.20
N LEU A 162 -17.67 9.81 32.92
CA LEU A 162 -18.70 9.00 33.56
C LEU A 162 -19.47 9.83 34.59
N ALA A 163 -20.79 9.88 34.46
CA ALA A 163 -21.68 10.50 35.44
C ALA A 163 -21.95 9.57 36.64
N SER A 164 -21.84 8.25 36.44
CA SER A 164 -21.91 7.24 37.51
C SER A 164 -20.86 6.15 37.26
N SER A 165 -20.59 5.35 38.29
CA SER A 165 -19.66 4.21 38.15
C SER A 165 -20.17 3.21 37.11
N TYR A 166 -19.24 2.57 36.46
CA TYR A 166 -19.44 1.45 35.51
C TYR A 166 -18.79 0.19 36.07
N ASN A 167 -19.48 -0.94 35.94
CA ASN A 167 -18.96 -2.26 36.26
C ASN A 167 -18.95 -3.14 35.02
N PRO A 168 -17.97 -4.06 34.92
CA PRO A 168 -17.95 -5.04 33.82
C PRO A 168 -19.26 -5.79 33.73
N GLY A 169 -19.87 -5.82 32.52
CA GLY A 169 -21.17 -6.42 32.27
C GLY A 169 -22.35 -5.47 32.29
N ASP A 170 -22.14 -4.20 32.68
CA ASP A 170 -23.18 -3.18 32.47
C ASP A 170 -23.44 -3.00 30.98
N THR A 171 -24.72 -2.84 30.62
CA THR A 171 -25.15 -2.69 29.22
C THR A 171 -25.08 -1.26 28.72
N HIS A 172 -24.67 -0.33 29.58
CA HIS A 172 -24.61 1.10 29.26
C HIS A 172 -23.60 1.87 30.13
N LEU A 173 -23.13 3.00 29.61
CA LEU A 173 -22.40 4.01 30.37
C LEU A 173 -23.29 5.21 30.60
N HIS A 174 -23.40 5.66 31.84
CA HIS A 174 -23.95 6.99 32.15
C HIS A 174 -22.83 8.02 31.97
N VAL A 175 -23.02 8.97 31.08
CA VAL A 175 -22.02 9.98 30.75
C VAL A 175 -22.59 11.39 30.91
N ALA A 176 -21.71 12.37 31.11
CA ALA A 176 -22.13 13.78 31.28
C ALA A 176 -22.68 14.37 29.97
N SER A 177 -22.16 13.95 28.82
CA SER A 177 -22.62 14.40 27.50
C SER A 177 -22.33 13.36 26.42
N THR A 178 -23.20 13.28 25.39
CA THR A 178 -22.98 12.51 24.16
C THR A 178 -23.07 13.40 22.92
N ALA A 179 -23.00 14.73 23.09
CA ALA A 179 -23.29 15.69 22.01
C ALA A 179 -22.39 15.56 20.78
N GLN A 180 -21.19 15.04 20.95
CA GLN A 180 -20.22 14.87 19.86
C GLN A 180 -19.90 13.39 19.56
N PHE A 181 -20.71 12.48 20.14
CA PHE A 181 -20.53 11.06 19.89
C PHE A 181 -21.19 10.69 18.56
N GLU A 182 -20.40 10.20 17.65
CA GLU A 182 -20.85 9.71 16.36
C GLU A 182 -20.57 8.21 16.24
N LYS A 183 -21.49 7.49 15.64
CA LYS A 183 -21.27 6.09 15.30
C LYS A 183 -21.13 5.92 13.81
N GLN A 184 -20.50 4.85 13.44
CA GLN A 184 -20.37 4.44 12.05
C GLN A 184 -21.73 4.16 11.40
N THR A 185 -21.89 4.51 10.12
CA THR A 185 -23.08 4.20 9.35
C THR A 185 -23.26 2.69 9.26
N GLY A 186 -24.34 2.18 9.85
CA GLY A 186 -24.67 0.74 9.81
C GLY A 186 -23.90 -0.16 10.80
N GLY A 187 -23.00 0.41 11.61
CA GLY A 187 -22.16 -0.33 12.55
C GLY A 187 -22.32 0.07 14.02
N ALA A 188 -21.50 -0.51 14.87
CA ALA A 188 -21.29 -0.07 16.24
C ALA A 188 -20.32 1.12 16.28
N GLY A 189 -20.42 1.98 17.29
CA GLY A 189 -19.34 2.90 17.65
C GLY A 189 -18.40 2.25 18.64
N VAL A 190 -17.27 2.90 18.93
CA VAL A 190 -16.37 2.50 20.01
C VAL A 190 -16.15 3.65 20.96
N VAL A 191 -16.10 3.32 22.25
CA VAL A 191 -15.65 4.26 23.30
C VAL A 191 -14.43 3.70 24.00
N ARG A 192 -13.48 4.57 24.30
CA ARG A 192 -12.39 4.32 25.23
C ARG A 192 -12.80 4.85 26.60
N VAL A 193 -12.76 3.97 27.59
CA VAL A 193 -12.91 4.36 28.99
C VAL A 193 -11.55 4.34 29.62
N THR A 194 -11.14 5.48 30.19
CA THR A 194 -9.89 5.63 30.94
C THR A 194 -10.21 5.78 32.41
N PRO A 195 -10.09 4.69 33.21
CA PRO A 195 -10.35 4.71 34.63
C PRO A 195 -9.35 5.62 35.36
N HIS A 196 -9.69 6.09 36.56
CA HIS A 196 -8.73 6.78 37.42
C HIS A 196 -7.60 5.87 37.88
N THR A 197 -7.84 4.57 37.94
CA THR A 197 -6.88 3.51 38.30
C THR A 197 -7.10 2.30 37.40
N GLY A 198 -6.01 1.76 36.84
CA GLY A 198 -6.05 0.66 35.88
C GLY A 198 -5.86 1.11 34.44
N ASP A 199 -5.81 0.14 33.53
CA ASP A 199 -5.57 0.38 32.13
C ASP A 199 -6.83 0.85 31.40
N PRO A 200 -6.72 1.70 30.37
CA PRO A 200 -7.82 2.03 29.48
C PRO A 200 -8.38 0.79 28.77
N PHE A 201 -9.66 0.78 28.53
CA PHE A 201 -10.33 -0.28 27.78
C PHE A 201 -11.33 0.25 26.77
N LEU A 202 -11.57 -0.52 25.71
CA LEU A 202 -12.44 -0.18 24.62
C LEU A 202 -13.71 -1.03 24.64
N LEU A 203 -14.85 -0.39 24.42
CA LEU A 203 -16.17 -1.06 24.32
C LEU A 203 -16.86 -0.61 23.04
N THR A 204 -17.50 -1.54 22.32
CA THR A 204 -18.46 -1.17 21.28
C THR A 204 -19.78 -0.70 21.88
N TRP A 205 -20.50 0.15 21.14
CA TRP A 205 -21.83 0.64 21.50
C TRP A 205 -22.74 0.75 20.28
N THR A 206 -24.03 0.69 20.48
CA THR A 206 -25.00 0.65 19.37
C THR A 206 -25.92 1.85 19.29
N SER A 207 -26.17 2.54 20.39
CA SER A 207 -27.09 3.69 20.40
C SER A 207 -26.77 4.66 21.53
N LEU A 208 -27.35 5.87 21.43
CA LEU A 208 -27.25 6.92 22.44
C LEU A 208 -28.59 7.16 23.08
N GLY A 209 -28.63 7.29 24.41
CA GLY A 209 -29.80 7.66 25.19
C GLY A 209 -29.71 9.13 25.63
N VAL A 210 -30.84 9.82 25.62
CA VAL A 210 -30.88 11.26 25.92
C VAL A 210 -31.39 11.59 27.32
N SER A 211 -32.06 10.65 28.00
CA SER A 211 -32.60 10.89 29.33
C SER A 211 -32.69 9.59 30.14
N PRO A 212 -31.76 9.32 31.05
CA PRO A 212 -30.50 10.01 31.28
C PRO A 212 -29.52 9.86 30.10
N THR A 213 -28.54 10.76 30.00
CA THR A 213 -27.51 10.70 28.95
C THR A 213 -26.69 9.43 29.08
N ARG A 214 -26.75 8.58 28.07
CA ARG A 214 -26.14 7.23 28.10
C ARG A 214 -25.59 6.80 26.76
N VAL A 215 -24.52 6.01 26.82
CA VAL A 215 -24.04 5.16 25.72
C VAL A 215 -24.61 3.77 25.96
N LEU A 216 -25.33 3.21 25.01
CA LEU A 216 -26.15 2.00 25.15
C LEU A 216 -25.65 0.85 24.26
N GLY A 217 -25.99 -0.37 24.65
CA GLY A 217 -25.68 -1.57 23.89
C GLY A 217 -24.19 -1.88 23.86
N LEU A 218 -23.57 -1.80 25.02
CA LEU A 218 -22.13 -2.07 25.17
C LEU A 218 -21.81 -3.54 24.90
N SER A 219 -20.62 -3.79 24.33
CA SER A 219 -20.06 -5.13 24.28
C SER A 219 -19.75 -5.65 25.69
N ALA A 220 -19.96 -6.93 25.90
CA ALA A 220 -19.61 -7.58 27.17
C ALA A 220 -18.11 -7.76 27.38
N ALA A 221 -17.35 -7.77 26.27
CA ALA A 221 -15.88 -7.88 26.26
C ALA A 221 -15.27 -6.66 25.59
N GLY A 222 -14.02 -6.37 25.89
CA GLY A 222 -13.25 -5.35 25.23
C GLY A 222 -12.99 -5.68 23.76
N VAL A 223 -12.73 -4.67 22.94
CA VAL A 223 -12.44 -4.77 21.52
C VAL A 223 -11.07 -4.18 21.20
N ALA A 224 -10.56 -4.40 20.00
CA ALA A 224 -9.28 -3.89 19.52
C ALA A 224 -8.11 -4.15 20.50
N GLY A 225 -7.96 -5.41 20.93
CA GLY A 225 -6.88 -5.85 21.83
C GLY A 225 -7.14 -5.63 23.32
N THR A 226 -8.22 -4.95 23.69
CA THR A 226 -8.59 -4.80 25.10
C THR A 226 -9.08 -6.11 25.69
N THR A 227 -8.28 -6.80 26.46
CA THR A 227 -8.61 -8.11 27.04
C THR A 227 -9.34 -8.03 28.38
N ALA A 228 -9.15 -6.94 29.12
CA ALA A 228 -9.73 -6.73 30.42
C ALA A 228 -10.62 -5.48 30.43
N VAL A 229 -11.89 -5.67 30.72
CA VAL A 229 -12.82 -4.56 31.00
C VAL A 229 -12.83 -4.32 32.50
N GLY A 230 -12.38 -3.14 32.92
CA GLY A 230 -12.27 -2.77 34.32
C GLY A 230 -13.51 -2.05 34.85
N ALA A 231 -13.69 -2.07 36.17
CA ALA A 231 -14.63 -1.17 36.82
C ALA A 231 -14.09 0.25 36.79
N SER A 232 -14.97 1.23 36.55
CA SER A 232 -14.61 2.63 36.48
C SER A 232 -15.51 3.47 37.33
N THR A 233 -14.92 4.42 38.07
CA THR A 233 -15.68 5.32 38.95
C THR A 233 -16.21 6.53 38.20
N SER A 234 -17.21 7.18 38.75
CA SER A 234 -17.70 8.48 38.26
C SER A 234 -16.53 9.47 38.11
N GLY A 235 -16.53 10.24 37.04
CA GLY A 235 -15.48 11.16 36.67
C GLY A 235 -14.39 10.57 35.74
N SER A 236 -14.34 9.24 35.56
CA SER A 236 -13.44 8.60 34.58
C SER A 236 -13.71 9.13 33.17
N THR A 237 -12.66 9.30 32.38
CA THR A 237 -12.79 9.82 31.02
C THR A 237 -13.41 8.79 30.07
N VAL A 238 -14.29 9.25 29.19
CA VAL A 238 -14.92 8.47 28.12
C VAL A 238 -14.75 9.22 26.82
N GLU A 239 -14.13 8.58 25.83
CA GLU A 239 -13.86 9.15 24.52
C GLU A 239 -14.52 8.31 23.44
N CYS A 240 -15.18 8.98 22.49
CA CYS A 240 -15.71 8.30 21.30
C CYS A 240 -14.60 8.22 20.24
N LEU A 241 -14.27 7.00 19.80
CA LEU A 241 -13.21 6.77 18.83
C LEU A 241 -13.78 6.38 17.47
N VAL A 242 -13.00 6.61 16.44
CA VAL A 242 -13.20 5.96 15.14
C VAL A 242 -12.83 4.49 15.28
N TRP A 243 -13.74 3.62 14.85
CA TRP A 243 -13.54 2.19 14.87
C TRP A 243 -13.93 1.57 13.53
N LEU A 244 -13.08 0.73 13.01
CA LEU A 244 -13.23 0.02 11.76
C LEU A 244 -12.99 -1.47 12.01
N ASP A 245 -13.81 -2.28 11.38
CA ASP A 245 -13.63 -3.73 11.31
C ASP A 245 -13.59 -4.19 9.87
N GLY A 246 -12.97 -5.31 9.63
CA GLY A 246 -12.91 -5.94 8.32
C GLY A 246 -11.52 -6.37 7.89
N HIS A 247 -11.38 -6.62 6.61
CA HIS A 247 -10.09 -6.96 6.02
C HIS A 247 -9.12 -5.77 6.13
N PRO A 248 -7.84 -5.98 6.49
CA PRO A 248 -6.88 -4.88 6.71
C PRO A 248 -6.73 -3.94 5.50
N ILE A 249 -6.82 -4.48 4.28
CA ILE A 249 -6.82 -3.68 3.05
C ILE A 249 -8.08 -2.79 2.95
N ASP A 250 -9.25 -3.30 3.36
CA ASP A 250 -10.50 -2.52 3.34
C ASP A 250 -10.46 -1.40 4.38
N ILE A 251 -9.90 -1.68 5.56
CA ILE A 251 -9.65 -0.66 6.58
C ILE A 251 -8.71 0.42 6.03
N ALA A 252 -7.59 0.04 5.42
CA ALA A 252 -6.65 0.97 4.81
C ALA A 252 -7.32 1.85 3.74
N ARG A 253 -8.12 1.25 2.85
CA ARG A 253 -8.88 2.01 1.82
C ARG A 253 -9.81 3.03 2.46
N ARG A 254 -10.56 2.64 3.48
CA ARG A 254 -11.48 3.54 4.21
C ARG A 254 -10.72 4.69 4.85
N VAL A 255 -9.65 4.40 5.59
CA VAL A 255 -8.81 5.41 6.24
C VAL A 255 -8.28 6.41 5.22
N LEU A 256 -7.81 5.95 4.07
CA LEU A 256 -7.24 6.82 3.05
C LEU A 256 -8.29 7.68 2.32
N THR A 257 -9.42 7.11 1.94
CA THR A 257 -10.34 7.78 1.00
C THR A 257 -11.51 8.48 1.66
N SER A 258 -11.84 8.16 2.90
CA SER A 258 -13.01 8.75 3.54
C SER A 258 -12.91 10.26 3.66
N THR A 259 -13.97 10.93 3.24
CA THR A 259 -14.20 12.38 3.35
C THR A 259 -15.37 12.70 4.24
N GLY A 260 -16.21 11.70 4.52
CA GLY A 260 -17.48 11.83 5.20
C GLY A 260 -18.64 12.29 4.32
N ALA A 261 -18.38 12.57 3.05
CA ALA A 261 -19.42 13.03 2.11
C ALA A 261 -20.05 11.91 1.27
N GLY A 262 -19.46 10.70 1.29
CA GLY A 262 -19.91 9.57 0.47
C GLY A 262 -19.73 9.76 -1.04
N THR A 263 -18.88 10.70 -1.44
CA THR A 263 -18.70 11.10 -2.85
C THR A 263 -17.34 10.71 -3.43
N ASN A 264 -16.42 10.21 -2.59
CA ASN A 264 -15.04 9.89 -2.97
C ASN A 264 -14.84 8.39 -3.20
N GLY A 265 -15.74 7.77 -3.96
CA GLY A 265 -15.67 6.37 -4.33
C GLY A 265 -16.32 5.41 -3.31
N PRO A 266 -16.24 4.10 -3.53
CA PRO A 266 -17.00 3.09 -2.79
C PRO A 266 -16.54 2.92 -1.32
N TRP A 267 -15.36 3.43 -0.96
CA TRP A 267 -14.80 3.34 0.37
C TRP A 267 -15.05 4.58 1.23
N ASP A 268 -15.64 5.62 0.64
CA ASP A 268 -16.05 6.85 1.35
C ASP A 268 -17.42 6.65 2.01
N ILE A 269 -17.43 5.97 3.14
CA ILE A 269 -18.67 5.51 3.80
C ILE A 269 -18.96 6.18 5.13
N TYR A 270 -18.24 7.22 5.46
CA TYR A 270 -18.29 7.79 6.80
C TYR A 270 -18.82 9.21 6.87
N PRO A 271 -19.45 9.58 8.02
CA PRO A 271 -19.88 10.95 8.25
C PRO A 271 -18.72 11.92 8.32
N ALA A 272 -19.03 13.19 8.21
CA ALA A 272 -18.23 14.34 7.80
C ALA A 272 -16.93 14.67 8.56
N SER A 273 -16.40 13.83 9.43
CA SER A 273 -15.32 14.27 10.33
C SER A 273 -14.04 13.43 10.33
N TRP A 274 -13.91 12.42 9.49
CA TRP A 274 -12.72 11.59 9.51
C TRP A 274 -12.25 11.13 8.13
N GLY A 275 -11.05 10.56 8.07
CA GLY A 275 -10.41 10.06 6.86
C GLY A 275 -9.42 11.06 6.26
N LEU A 276 -8.44 10.56 5.52
CA LEU A 276 -7.45 11.37 4.83
C LEU A 276 -8.04 12.09 3.62
N GLY A 277 -9.15 11.54 3.04
CA GLY A 277 -9.85 12.03 1.85
C GLY A 277 -8.97 12.09 0.62
N LEU A 278 -8.03 11.15 0.53
CA LEU A 278 -7.25 10.97 -0.66
C LEU A 278 -8.21 10.68 -1.83
N PRO A 279 -8.12 11.38 -2.96
CA PRO A 279 -8.98 11.10 -4.09
C PRO A 279 -8.94 9.62 -4.49
N TYR A 280 -10.10 8.97 -4.60
CA TYR A 280 -10.20 7.53 -4.90
C TYR A 280 -9.44 7.14 -6.18
N ARG A 281 -9.39 8.03 -7.16
CA ARG A 281 -8.64 7.84 -8.42
C ARG A 281 -7.13 7.66 -8.23
N TYR A 282 -6.58 7.95 -7.04
CA TYR A 282 -5.17 7.71 -6.72
C TYR A 282 -4.90 6.29 -6.22
N LEU A 283 -5.96 5.49 -6.00
CA LEU A 283 -5.83 4.07 -5.71
C LEU A 283 -5.89 3.23 -7.00
N ASP A 284 -5.09 2.18 -7.07
CA ASP A 284 -5.30 1.09 -8.03
C ASP A 284 -6.18 0.02 -7.35
N ASP A 285 -7.47 0.35 -7.21
CA ASP A 285 -8.43 -0.48 -6.50
C ASP A 285 -8.62 -1.87 -7.09
N PRO A 286 -8.64 -2.08 -8.42
CA PRO A 286 -8.72 -3.42 -9.01
C PRO A 286 -7.53 -4.31 -8.61
N ASP A 287 -6.31 -3.78 -8.57
CA ASP A 287 -5.13 -4.51 -8.15
C ASP A 287 -5.19 -4.87 -6.65
N ALA A 288 -5.52 -3.89 -5.81
CA ALA A 288 -5.72 -4.11 -4.39
C ALA A 288 -6.82 -5.13 -4.09
N GLN A 289 -7.91 -5.14 -4.87
CA GLN A 289 -9.00 -6.12 -4.75
C GLN A 289 -8.56 -7.53 -5.14
N ALA A 290 -7.73 -7.66 -6.16
CA ALA A 290 -7.16 -8.95 -6.57
C ALA A 290 -6.33 -9.55 -5.43
N TYR A 291 -5.47 -8.75 -4.80
CA TYR A 291 -4.67 -9.19 -3.65
C TYR A 291 -5.53 -9.48 -2.43
N ARG A 292 -6.52 -8.65 -2.12
CA ARG A 292 -7.48 -8.90 -1.05
C ARG A 292 -8.14 -10.27 -1.16
N SER A 293 -8.57 -10.62 -2.37
CA SER A 293 -9.21 -11.91 -2.65
C SER A 293 -8.23 -13.08 -2.61
N GLY A 294 -6.98 -12.87 -3.02
CA GLY A 294 -5.92 -13.86 -3.07
C GLY A 294 -5.29 -14.18 -1.72
N VAL A 295 -5.48 -13.31 -0.76
CA VAL A 295 -4.90 -13.42 0.59
C VAL A 295 -5.72 -14.36 1.48
N VAL A 296 -6.92 -14.75 1.09
CA VAL A 296 -7.75 -15.69 1.84
C VAL A 296 -7.32 -17.13 1.54
N LYS A 297 -7.00 -17.90 2.59
CA LYS A 297 -6.70 -19.34 2.47
C LYS A 297 -7.91 -20.05 1.85
N ALA A 298 -7.72 -20.65 0.69
CA ALA A 298 -8.82 -21.27 -0.08
C ALA A 298 -9.53 -22.44 0.67
N SER A 299 -8.95 -22.96 1.73
CA SER A 299 -9.45 -24.13 2.47
C SER A 299 -10.15 -23.81 3.78
N ALA A 300 -10.18 -22.57 4.22
CA ALA A 300 -10.79 -22.22 5.49
C ALA A 300 -11.60 -20.92 5.33
N SER A 301 -12.75 -20.90 5.95
CA SER A 301 -13.54 -19.70 6.23
C SER A 301 -12.81 -18.75 7.21
N VAL A 302 -11.52 -18.49 6.98
CA VAL A 302 -10.76 -17.50 7.75
C VAL A 302 -11.14 -16.13 7.20
N THR A 303 -12.06 -15.53 7.87
CA THR A 303 -12.37 -14.13 7.65
C THR A 303 -11.28 -13.32 8.34
N TYR A 304 -10.47 -12.59 7.55
CA TYR A 304 -9.57 -11.57 8.10
C TYR A 304 -10.43 -10.44 8.65
N LEU A 305 -10.84 -10.57 9.89
CA LEU A 305 -11.50 -9.50 10.61
C LEU A 305 -10.48 -8.88 11.55
N TRP A 306 -9.93 -7.77 11.13
CA TRP A 306 -9.13 -6.89 11.95
C TRP A 306 -10.01 -5.79 12.52
N GLU A 307 -9.62 -5.30 13.65
CA GLU A 307 -10.22 -4.15 14.31
C GLU A 307 -9.19 -3.04 14.37
N TYR A 308 -9.63 -1.84 14.07
CA TYR A 308 -8.82 -0.64 14.15
C TYR A 308 -9.56 0.42 14.94
N ALA A 309 -9.00 0.83 16.04
CA ALA A 309 -9.43 2.00 16.79
C ALA A 309 -8.31 3.05 16.71
N GLN A 310 -8.65 4.25 16.24
CA GLN A 310 -7.73 5.36 16.23
C GLN A 310 -7.74 6.04 17.59
N ASP A 311 -6.74 5.77 18.41
CA ASP A 311 -6.60 6.29 19.77
C ASP A 311 -5.41 7.25 19.94
N GLU A 312 -4.52 7.31 18.95
CA GLU A 312 -3.35 8.17 18.96
C GLU A 312 -3.17 8.91 17.63
N ALA A 313 -2.47 10.05 17.66
CA ALA A 313 -2.08 10.79 16.48
C ALA A 313 -1.04 9.99 15.67
N VAL A 314 -1.22 9.96 14.35
CA VAL A 314 -0.28 9.34 13.42
C VAL A 314 0.41 10.43 12.61
N ASP A 315 1.70 10.61 12.79
CA ASP A 315 2.46 11.70 12.16
C ASP A 315 2.77 11.46 10.67
N ASP A 316 2.82 10.20 10.24
CA ASP A 316 3.12 9.79 8.86
C ASP A 316 2.20 8.63 8.45
N ALA A 317 1.23 8.92 7.58
CA ALA A 317 0.25 7.96 7.12
C ALA A 317 0.88 6.81 6.30
N TRP A 318 2.00 7.05 5.60
CA TRP A 318 2.69 5.99 4.89
C TRP A 318 3.34 4.99 5.86
N SER A 319 4.03 5.49 6.87
CA SER A 319 4.63 4.66 7.91
C SER A 319 3.56 3.89 8.70
N TRP A 320 2.41 4.52 8.96
CA TRP A 320 1.26 3.83 9.55
C TRP A 320 0.76 2.69 8.65
N LEU A 321 0.61 2.92 7.34
CA LEU A 321 0.19 1.87 6.40
C LEU A 321 1.16 0.69 6.37
N VAL A 322 2.47 0.97 6.33
CA VAL A 322 3.50 -0.06 6.37
C VAL A 322 3.38 -0.88 7.65
N GLY A 323 3.30 -0.24 8.81
CA GLY A 323 3.13 -0.92 10.09
C GLY A 323 1.79 -1.66 10.21
N TRP A 324 0.69 -1.05 9.74
CA TRP A 324 -0.64 -1.64 9.78
C TRP A 324 -0.75 -2.91 8.93
N LEU A 325 -0.27 -2.85 7.69
CA LEU A 325 -0.33 -3.96 6.75
C LEU A 325 0.78 -4.98 7.00
N GLY A 326 1.96 -4.52 7.41
CA GLY A 326 3.16 -5.34 7.58
C GLY A 326 2.97 -6.50 8.53
N VAL A 327 2.22 -6.32 9.61
CA VAL A 327 1.90 -7.39 10.55
C VAL A 327 1.25 -8.60 9.87
N GLY A 328 0.49 -8.38 8.79
CA GLY A 328 -0.12 -9.44 7.97
C GLY A 328 0.73 -9.89 6.78
N ALA A 329 2.01 -9.56 6.72
CA ALA A 329 2.87 -9.74 5.55
C ALA A 329 2.29 -9.06 4.29
N MET A 330 1.64 -7.93 4.49
CA MET A 330 1.09 -7.05 3.45
C MET A 330 1.81 -5.71 3.48
N PHE A 331 1.78 -4.98 2.39
CA PHE A 331 2.44 -3.68 2.27
C PHE A 331 1.75 -2.78 1.25
N PRO A 332 1.85 -1.45 1.42
CA PRO A 332 1.48 -0.53 0.37
C PRO A 332 2.55 -0.55 -0.73
N ALA A 333 2.13 -0.48 -1.97
CA ALA A 333 3.02 -0.39 -3.12
C ALA A 333 2.53 0.67 -4.10
N MET A 334 3.44 1.11 -4.97
CA MET A 334 3.09 2.01 -6.06
C MET A 334 3.05 1.22 -7.37
N ARG A 335 1.96 1.37 -8.11
CA ARG A 335 1.83 0.81 -9.46
C ARG A 335 1.39 1.89 -10.42
N GLN A 336 2.25 2.20 -11.38
CA GLN A 336 2.01 3.29 -12.33
C GLN A 336 1.67 4.63 -11.63
N GLY A 337 2.35 4.89 -10.49
CA GLY A 337 2.14 6.07 -9.65
C GLY A 337 0.88 6.06 -8.78
N ARG A 338 0.09 5.00 -8.79
CA ARG A 338 -1.09 4.82 -7.92
C ARG A 338 -0.78 3.92 -6.75
N ILE A 339 -1.44 4.18 -5.63
CA ILE A 339 -1.32 3.37 -4.41
C ILE A 339 -2.09 2.07 -4.60
N THR A 340 -1.44 0.95 -4.34
CA THR A 340 -2.07 -0.37 -4.24
C THR A 340 -1.65 -1.03 -2.94
N PHE A 341 -2.30 -2.15 -2.60
CA PHE A 341 -2.01 -2.95 -1.41
C PHE A 341 -1.72 -4.37 -1.83
N ARG A 342 -0.58 -4.87 -1.43
CA ARG A 342 -0.08 -6.17 -1.85
C ARG A 342 0.37 -7.00 -0.67
N GLY A 343 0.56 -8.28 -0.88
CA GLY A 343 1.10 -9.20 0.10
C GLY A 343 2.08 -10.16 -0.54
N TRP A 344 3.06 -10.58 0.25
CA TRP A 344 3.96 -11.65 -0.15
C TRP A 344 3.20 -12.98 -0.13
N GLN A 345 3.25 -13.74 -1.21
CA GLN A 345 2.47 -14.96 -1.35
C GLN A 345 3.36 -16.20 -1.41
N ARG A 346 3.08 -17.17 -0.57
CA ARG A 346 3.70 -18.50 -0.61
C ARG A 346 2.97 -19.43 -1.61
N ALA A 347 3.70 -20.42 -2.12
CA ALA A 347 3.23 -21.39 -3.10
C ALA A 347 1.85 -22.04 -2.87
N PRO A 348 1.50 -22.59 -1.71
CA PRO A 348 0.22 -23.26 -1.52
C PRO A 348 -0.98 -22.32 -1.30
N LEU A 349 -0.75 -21.03 -1.05
CA LEU A 349 -1.80 -20.03 -0.84
C LEU A 349 -2.15 -19.23 -2.11
N ARG A 350 -1.68 -19.69 -3.27
CA ARG A 350 -1.72 -18.93 -4.52
C ARG A 350 -3.06 -19.02 -5.21
N SER A 351 -3.87 -18.01 -5.07
CA SER A 351 -5.00 -17.74 -5.97
C SER A 351 -4.63 -16.82 -7.12
N ILE A 352 -3.51 -16.07 -7.00
CA ILE A 352 -2.99 -15.18 -8.05
C ILE A 352 -1.88 -15.91 -8.79
N GLY A 353 -2.00 -16.04 -10.12
CA GLY A 353 -0.99 -16.66 -10.98
C GLY A 353 0.32 -15.84 -11.06
N TYR A 354 1.26 -16.29 -11.86
CA TYR A 354 2.43 -15.47 -12.18
C TYR A 354 2.02 -14.26 -13.01
N ALA A 355 2.57 -13.09 -12.65
CA ALA A 355 2.33 -11.85 -13.37
C ALA A 355 3.04 -11.84 -14.74
N ALA A 356 4.19 -12.53 -14.82
CA ALA A 356 4.93 -12.73 -16.06
C ALA A 356 5.81 -13.99 -16.00
N GLU A 357 6.14 -14.51 -17.18
CA GLU A 357 7.27 -15.39 -17.41
C GLU A 357 8.37 -14.56 -18.04
N ILE A 358 9.57 -14.61 -17.47
CA ILE A 358 10.76 -13.86 -17.87
C ILE A 358 11.81 -14.84 -18.33
N ASP A 359 12.28 -14.71 -19.54
CA ASP A 359 13.34 -15.55 -20.10
C ASP A 359 14.44 -14.71 -20.80
N ASP A 360 15.45 -15.38 -21.36
CA ASP A 360 16.58 -14.72 -22.04
C ASP A 360 16.17 -13.85 -23.24
N ARG A 361 14.94 -13.96 -23.75
CA ARG A 361 14.41 -13.06 -24.78
C ARG A 361 14.02 -11.72 -24.22
N ASP A 362 13.66 -11.70 -22.93
CA ASP A 362 13.28 -10.48 -22.21
C ASP A 362 14.46 -9.81 -21.54
N ILE A 363 15.48 -10.57 -21.16
CA ILE A 363 16.63 -10.08 -20.41
C ILE A 363 17.71 -9.59 -21.41
N PHE A 364 17.98 -8.29 -21.37
CA PHE A 364 19.06 -7.70 -22.17
C PHE A 364 20.42 -7.88 -21.49
N GLU A 365 20.42 -7.77 -20.16
CA GLU A 365 21.64 -7.85 -19.35
C GLU A 365 21.28 -8.22 -17.91
N VAL A 366 22.06 -9.09 -17.30
CA VAL A 366 22.09 -9.28 -15.84
C VAL A 366 23.11 -8.31 -15.28
N GLU A 367 22.65 -7.25 -14.61
CA GLU A 367 23.51 -6.21 -14.04
C GLU A 367 24.25 -6.70 -12.78
N ALA A 368 23.55 -7.46 -11.95
CA ALA A 368 24.11 -8.02 -10.73
C ALA A 368 23.41 -9.35 -10.37
N TRP A 369 24.15 -10.22 -9.75
CA TRP A 369 23.67 -11.44 -9.12
C TRP A 369 24.38 -11.66 -7.79
N SER A 370 23.64 -12.03 -6.77
CA SER A 370 24.16 -12.42 -5.47
C SER A 370 23.47 -13.70 -5.00
N ALA A 371 24.25 -14.68 -4.58
CA ALA A 371 23.74 -15.92 -4.02
C ALA A 371 23.00 -15.69 -2.67
N TYR A 372 23.30 -14.60 -1.99
CA TYR A 372 22.66 -14.18 -0.75
C TYR A 372 22.46 -12.66 -0.79
N ASP A 373 21.21 -12.23 -0.68
CA ASP A 373 20.89 -10.81 -0.67
C ASP A 373 21.43 -10.16 0.60
N SER A 374 22.42 -9.28 0.47
CA SER A 374 23.02 -8.57 1.61
C SER A 374 22.11 -7.52 2.23
N ASP A 375 21.11 -7.06 1.48
CA ASP A 375 20.13 -6.08 1.93
C ASP A 375 18.96 -6.75 2.64
N HIS A 376 18.89 -8.09 2.58
CA HIS A 376 17.85 -8.85 3.27
C HIS A 376 18.04 -8.73 4.79
N PRO A 377 16.99 -8.38 5.53
CA PRO A 377 17.10 -8.34 6.98
C PRO A 377 17.40 -9.72 7.53
N THR A 378 17.89 -9.74 8.69
CA THR A 378 18.44 -10.90 9.41
C THR A 378 17.65 -12.19 9.19
N GLU A 379 18.34 -13.28 8.90
CA GLU A 379 17.80 -14.64 8.91
C GLU A 379 17.28 -15.02 10.31
N TYR A 380 16.02 -15.42 10.36
CA TYR A 380 15.39 -15.91 11.58
C TYR A 380 15.25 -17.43 11.52
N GLN A 381 15.44 -18.10 12.64
CA GLN A 381 15.22 -19.54 12.76
C GLN A 381 13.78 -19.89 13.13
N ARG A 382 13.05 -18.90 13.62
CA ARG A 382 11.72 -19.09 14.15
C ARG A 382 10.87 -17.84 13.94
N VAL A 383 9.63 -18.04 13.56
CA VAL A 383 8.61 -17.01 13.58
C VAL A 383 7.58 -17.36 14.64
N THR A 384 7.28 -16.42 15.51
CA THR A 384 6.25 -16.58 16.56
C THR A 384 5.22 -15.48 16.39
N VAL A 385 3.96 -15.87 16.25
CA VAL A 385 2.85 -14.93 16.13
C VAL A 385 1.97 -15.07 17.37
N THR A 386 1.69 -13.95 18.02
CA THR A 386 0.79 -13.88 19.19
C THR A 386 -0.53 -13.24 18.78
N GLY A 387 -1.64 -13.93 19.03
CA GLY A 387 -2.98 -13.44 18.75
C GLY A 387 -3.75 -13.01 20.00
N SER A 388 -4.91 -12.35 19.82
CA SER A 388 -5.80 -11.97 20.91
C SER A 388 -6.43 -13.20 21.57
N GLY A 389 -6.71 -13.11 22.89
CA GLY A 389 -7.45 -14.15 23.63
C GLY A 389 -6.66 -15.33 24.16
N GLY A 390 -5.35 -15.22 24.22
CA GLY A 390 -4.47 -16.25 24.73
C GLY A 390 -3.56 -16.80 23.63
N SER A 391 -2.35 -17.06 24.03
CA SER A 391 -1.23 -17.43 23.17
C SER A 391 -1.54 -18.60 22.23
N SER A 392 -1.99 -18.34 21.03
CA SER A 392 -1.71 -19.25 19.95
C SER A 392 -0.42 -18.77 19.29
N SER A 393 0.67 -19.39 19.62
CA SER A 393 1.95 -19.14 18.97
C SER A 393 2.20 -20.27 17.99
N THR A 394 2.15 -19.97 16.69
CA THR A 394 2.70 -20.88 15.71
C THR A 394 4.20 -20.64 15.66
N THR A 395 4.97 -21.67 15.90
CA THR A 395 6.42 -21.62 15.82
C THR A 395 6.85 -22.39 14.59
N LEU A 396 7.37 -21.69 13.61
CA LEU A 396 8.02 -22.30 12.46
C LEU A 396 9.51 -22.40 12.75
N THR A 397 10.05 -23.61 12.64
CA THR A 397 11.47 -23.85 12.86
C THR A 397 12.09 -24.25 11.54
N HIS A 398 12.99 -23.45 11.02
CA HIS A 398 13.84 -23.86 9.91
C HIS A 398 15.14 -24.45 10.47
N ALA A 399 15.66 -25.49 9.82
CA ALA A 399 16.93 -26.11 10.16
C ALA A 399 18.08 -25.21 9.69
N SER A 400 18.35 -24.14 10.45
CA SER A 400 19.51 -23.29 10.20
C SER A 400 20.75 -23.85 10.90
N THR A 401 21.90 -23.74 10.23
CA THR A 401 23.21 -24.06 10.77
C THR A 401 23.80 -22.97 11.64
N LEU A 402 23.11 -21.84 11.79
CA LEU A 402 23.59 -20.71 12.59
C LEU A 402 23.48 -20.97 14.10
N PRO A 403 24.51 -20.62 14.89
CA PRO A 403 24.55 -20.97 16.31
C PRO A 403 23.66 -20.12 17.22
N ALA A 404 23.03 -19.07 16.72
CA ALA A 404 22.19 -18.18 17.51
C ALA A 404 20.71 -18.31 17.09
N TYR A 405 19.87 -18.72 18.03
CA TYR A 405 18.41 -18.77 17.82
C TYR A 405 17.85 -17.36 17.74
N ARG A 406 17.51 -16.92 16.54
CA ARG A 406 16.80 -15.66 16.34
C ARG A 406 15.32 -15.95 16.12
N THR A 407 14.48 -15.26 16.85
CA THR A 407 13.02 -15.37 16.73
C THR A 407 12.47 -14.04 16.25
N LEU A 408 11.71 -14.08 15.15
CA LEU A 408 10.85 -12.97 14.76
C LEU A 408 9.55 -13.09 15.56
N ALA A 409 9.30 -12.14 16.42
CA ALA A 409 8.06 -12.06 17.19
C ALA A 409 7.11 -11.05 16.52
N ILE A 410 5.90 -11.50 16.22
CA ILE A 410 4.84 -10.69 15.62
C ILE A 410 3.66 -10.72 16.57
N ASP A 411 3.19 -9.55 16.98
CA ASP A 411 2.01 -9.41 17.83
C ASP A 411 0.84 -8.85 17.03
N ILE A 412 -0.24 -9.63 16.95
CA ILE A 412 -1.51 -9.27 16.34
C ILE A 412 -2.65 -9.21 17.34
N SER A 413 -2.33 -9.24 18.64
CA SER A 413 -3.32 -9.31 19.71
C SER A 413 -4.22 -8.09 19.80
N ASP A 414 -3.73 -6.94 19.36
CA ASP A 414 -4.44 -5.66 19.32
C ASP A 414 -5.32 -5.47 18.09
N ARG A 415 -5.32 -6.41 17.15
CA ARG A 415 -5.90 -6.24 15.81
C ARG A 415 -6.85 -7.32 15.37
N ALA A 416 -6.81 -8.50 15.98
CA ALA A 416 -7.59 -9.65 15.55
C ALA A 416 -8.86 -9.82 16.38
N SER A 417 -10.05 -9.77 15.74
CA SER A 417 -11.34 -9.87 16.43
C SER A 417 -11.90 -11.28 16.52
N THR A 418 -11.55 -12.20 15.61
CA THR A 418 -12.17 -13.54 15.57
C THR A 418 -11.19 -14.63 15.17
N SER A 419 -11.35 -15.81 15.78
CA SER A 419 -10.54 -17.02 15.51
C SER A 419 -9.02 -16.76 15.51
N PRO A 420 -8.48 -16.22 16.60
CA PRO A 420 -7.09 -15.73 16.65
C PRO A 420 -6.06 -16.80 16.28
N GLY A 421 -6.32 -18.08 16.57
CA GLY A 421 -5.42 -19.19 16.24
C GLY A 421 -5.19 -19.33 14.72
N ASN A 422 -6.26 -19.39 13.96
CA ASN A 422 -6.17 -19.55 12.50
C ASN A 422 -5.51 -18.34 11.82
N LEU A 423 -5.75 -17.14 12.35
CA LEU A 423 -5.12 -15.94 11.81
C LEU A 423 -3.63 -15.89 12.14
N ALA A 424 -3.23 -16.27 13.35
CA ALA A 424 -1.84 -16.36 13.74
C ALA A 424 -1.07 -17.36 12.88
N ASP A 425 -1.66 -18.53 12.60
CA ASP A 425 -1.07 -19.54 11.72
C ASP A 425 -0.91 -19.02 10.28
N ASP A 426 -1.93 -18.33 9.74
CA ASP A 426 -1.85 -17.78 8.40
C ASP A 426 -0.82 -16.64 8.26
N VAL A 427 -0.71 -15.79 9.28
CA VAL A 427 0.34 -14.75 9.33
C VAL A 427 1.72 -15.42 9.43
N ALA A 428 1.89 -16.42 10.30
CA ALA A 428 3.15 -17.14 10.43
C ALA A 428 3.58 -17.82 9.13
N ASP A 429 2.65 -18.48 8.44
CA ASP A 429 2.91 -19.11 7.14
C ASP A 429 3.42 -18.13 6.08
N ARG A 430 2.99 -16.86 6.12
CA ARG A 430 3.45 -15.84 5.17
C ARG A 430 4.85 -15.33 5.46
N TYR A 431 5.21 -15.30 6.73
CA TYR A 431 6.54 -14.89 7.15
C TYR A 431 7.56 -16.02 7.07
N GLU A 432 7.12 -17.28 6.97
CA GLU A 432 8.02 -18.44 7.02
C GLU A 432 9.21 -18.29 6.08
N VAL A 433 8.95 -18.23 4.78
CA VAL A 433 10.03 -18.19 3.78
C VAL A 433 10.79 -16.85 3.82
N PRO A 434 10.13 -15.68 3.74
CA PRO A 434 10.86 -14.41 3.73
C PRO A 434 11.67 -14.15 5.01
N ALA A 435 11.29 -14.72 6.17
CA ALA A 435 12.04 -14.50 7.40
C ALA A 435 13.15 -15.52 7.63
N THR A 436 13.01 -16.74 7.09
CA THR A 436 13.93 -17.86 7.41
C THR A 436 14.91 -18.20 6.30
N VAL A 437 14.68 -17.72 5.08
CA VAL A 437 15.52 -17.98 3.92
C VAL A 437 16.06 -16.68 3.35
N ILE A 438 17.37 -16.53 3.29
CA ILE A 438 18.00 -15.42 2.56
C ILE A 438 17.88 -15.70 1.06
N PRO A 439 17.20 -14.84 0.29
CA PRO A 439 17.00 -15.07 -1.14
C PRO A 439 18.28 -14.86 -1.94
N GLU A 440 18.30 -15.42 -3.13
CA GLU A 440 19.18 -14.95 -4.20
C GLU A 440 18.61 -13.63 -4.72
N ARG A 441 19.48 -12.68 -5.05
CA ARG A 441 19.12 -11.41 -5.67
C ARG A 441 19.64 -11.33 -7.08
N VAL A 442 18.77 -11.03 -8.02
CA VAL A 442 19.11 -10.83 -9.43
C VAL A 442 18.61 -9.47 -9.87
N GLU A 443 19.51 -8.65 -10.41
CA GLU A 443 19.19 -7.36 -11.02
C GLU A 443 19.35 -7.48 -12.54
N VAL A 444 18.29 -7.16 -13.26
CA VAL A 444 18.28 -7.29 -14.73
C VAL A 444 17.80 -6.01 -15.41
N ARG A 445 18.40 -5.73 -16.56
CA ARG A 445 17.77 -4.89 -17.58
C ARG A 445 16.96 -5.78 -18.50
N ALA A 446 15.70 -5.46 -18.62
CA ALA A 446 14.77 -6.30 -19.33
C ALA A 446 13.85 -5.50 -20.27
N SER A 447 13.08 -6.19 -21.06
CA SER A 447 12.11 -5.64 -21.98
C SER A 447 11.11 -4.71 -21.29
N MET A 448 10.75 -3.62 -21.96
CA MET A 448 9.76 -2.66 -21.47
C MET A 448 8.37 -3.27 -21.27
N ARG A 449 8.05 -4.43 -21.86
CA ARG A 449 6.79 -5.14 -21.60
C ARG A 449 6.59 -5.48 -20.11
N LEU A 450 7.70 -5.54 -19.37
CA LEU A 450 7.72 -5.85 -17.93
C LEU A 450 7.51 -4.63 -17.03
N ALA A 451 7.37 -3.43 -17.60
CA ALA A 451 7.13 -2.20 -16.84
C ALA A 451 5.73 -2.15 -16.18
N THR A 452 4.84 -3.09 -16.48
CA THR A 452 3.57 -3.28 -15.77
C THR A 452 3.71 -3.97 -14.42
N LEU A 453 4.85 -4.61 -14.17
CA LEU A 453 5.14 -5.25 -12.90
C LEU A 453 5.23 -4.21 -11.78
N ALA A 454 5.00 -4.69 -10.58
CA ALA A 454 5.16 -3.89 -9.38
C ALA A 454 5.75 -4.74 -8.23
N PRO A 455 6.32 -4.13 -7.20
CA PRO A 455 6.78 -4.86 -6.03
C PRO A 455 5.71 -5.80 -5.47
N GLY A 456 6.10 -7.02 -5.14
CA GLY A 456 5.22 -8.09 -4.70
C GLY A 456 4.64 -8.98 -5.82
N ASP A 457 4.82 -8.62 -7.09
CA ASP A 457 4.47 -9.52 -8.19
C ASP A 457 5.33 -10.77 -8.18
N ARG A 458 4.70 -11.89 -8.48
CA ARG A 458 5.40 -13.17 -8.69
C ARG A 458 5.63 -13.38 -10.18
N VAL A 459 6.84 -13.75 -10.50
CA VAL A 459 7.24 -14.06 -11.87
C VAL A 459 7.93 -15.43 -11.91
N ARG A 460 7.97 -16.02 -13.08
CA ARG A 460 8.77 -17.22 -13.32
C ARG A 460 10.00 -16.83 -14.12
N LEU A 461 11.19 -17.12 -13.58
CA LEU A 461 12.47 -16.74 -14.17
C LEU A 461 13.14 -17.95 -14.82
N THR A 462 13.56 -17.78 -16.06
CA THR A 462 14.41 -18.75 -16.79
C THR A 462 15.52 -18.00 -17.47
N THR A 463 16.76 -18.15 -17.00
CA THR A 463 17.92 -17.50 -17.63
C THR A 463 19.21 -18.26 -17.36
N GLY A 464 20.02 -18.42 -18.40
CA GLY A 464 21.38 -18.95 -18.32
C GLY A 464 22.46 -17.87 -18.18
N GLN A 465 22.09 -16.59 -18.06
CA GLN A 465 23.06 -15.47 -18.05
C GLN A 465 23.80 -15.31 -16.70
N CYS A 466 23.31 -15.96 -15.64
CA CYS A 466 23.98 -16.01 -14.34
C CYS A 466 23.79 -17.38 -13.70
N ALA A 467 24.60 -17.70 -12.69
CA ALA A 467 24.43 -18.92 -11.92
C ALA A 467 23.20 -18.85 -10.99
N SER A 468 22.75 -20.00 -10.48
CA SER A 468 21.79 -20.07 -9.39
C SER A 468 22.24 -21.03 -8.30
N ARG A 469 21.73 -20.88 -7.08
CA ARG A 469 22.03 -21.84 -6.00
C ARG A 469 21.45 -23.23 -6.29
N ALA A 470 20.25 -23.26 -6.86
CA ALA A 470 19.56 -24.52 -7.14
C ALA A 470 20.15 -25.31 -8.30
N HIS A 471 20.62 -24.62 -9.35
CA HIS A 471 21.01 -25.27 -10.62
C HIS A 471 22.46 -24.97 -11.04
N GLY A 472 23.23 -24.27 -10.22
CA GLY A 472 24.62 -23.94 -10.49
C GLY A 472 24.80 -23.13 -11.78
N ALA A 473 25.71 -23.54 -12.62
CA ALA A 473 26.02 -22.87 -13.90
C ALA A 473 24.91 -22.98 -14.96
N ALA A 474 23.87 -23.81 -14.74
CA ALA A 474 22.71 -23.86 -15.63
C ALA A 474 21.80 -22.65 -15.51
N GLY A 475 22.01 -21.82 -14.49
CA GLY A 475 21.23 -20.64 -14.23
C GLY A 475 19.87 -20.95 -13.61
N PHE A 476 18.88 -20.11 -13.85
CA PHE A 476 17.52 -20.27 -13.35
C PHE A 476 16.66 -21.03 -14.37
N VAL A 477 15.90 -22.02 -13.91
CA VAL A 477 15.10 -22.90 -14.76
C VAL A 477 13.65 -22.92 -14.28
N ALA A 478 12.86 -21.95 -14.76
CA ALA A 478 11.47 -21.75 -14.36
C ALA A 478 11.31 -21.52 -12.83
N ASP A 479 12.32 -20.90 -12.23
CA ASP A 479 12.34 -20.62 -10.80
C ASP A 479 11.35 -19.51 -10.46
N GLU A 480 10.71 -19.65 -9.31
CA GLU A 480 9.84 -18.59 -8.79
C GLU A 480 10.65 -17.43 -8.23
N ALA A 481 10.34 -16.25 -8.71
CA ALA A 481 10.94 -15.03 -8.23
C ALA A 481 9.87 -14.02 -7.82
N HIS A 482 10.19 -13.19 -6.84
CA HIS A 482 9.39 -12.07 -6.39
C HIS A 482 10.02 -10.75 -6.81
N VAL A 483 9.22 -9.88 -7.38
CA VAL A 483 9.66 -8.55 -7.77
C VAL A 483 9.81 -7.68 -6.53
N ALA A 484 11.02 -7.23 -6.24
CA ALA A 484 11.29 -6.30 -5.14
C ALA A 484 11.33 -4.84 -5.62
N GLN A 485 11.75 -4.60 -6.87
CA GLN A 485 11.79 -3.26 -7.46
C GLN A 485 11.49 -3.32 -8.96
N VAL A 486 10.82 -2.27 -9.43
CA VAL A 486 10.64 -2.00 -10.87
C VAL A 486 10.99 -0.54 -11.12
N ALA A 487 11.85 -0.28 -12.09
CA ALA A 487 12.16 1.06 -12.58
C ALA A 487 12.19 1.03 -14.12
N THR A 488 11.53 1.98 -14.78
CA THR A 488 11.45 1.99 -16.24
C THR A 488 12.11 3.23 -16.81
N ALA A 489 13.16 3.02 -17.59
CA ALA A 489 13.84 4.03 -18.37
C ALA A 489 13.23 4.08 -19.78
N TRP A 490 12.17 4.84 -19.94
CA TRP A 490 11.50 5.02 -21.23
C TRP A 490 12.42 5.65 -22.28
N ASP A 491 13.35 6.49 -21.82
CA ASP A 491 14.39 7.11 -22.63
C ASP A 491 15.37 6.10 -23.21
N ALA A 492 15.72 5.08 -22.43
CA ALA A 492 16.69 4.06 -22.80
C ALA A 492 16.07 2.76 -23.31
N GLY A 493 14.73 2.64 -23.24
CA GLY A 493 13.99 1.51 -23.80
C GLY A 493 14.10 0.21 -23.00
N TYR A 494 14.29 0.27 -21.67
CA TYR A 494 14.34 -0.92 -20.84
C TYR A 494 13.64 -0.72 -19.48
N THR A 495 13.31 -1.84 -18.87
CA THR A 495 12.85 -1.93 -17.47
C THR A 495 13.94 -2.60 -16.64
N ARG A 496 14.33 -1.96 -15.54
CA ARG A 496 15.19 -2.56 -14.52
C ARG A 496 14.34 -3.24 -13.49
N LEU A 497 14.64 -4.51 -13.20
CA LEU A 497 13.99 -5.30 -12.18
C LEU A 497 15.00 -5.79 -11.14
N VAL A 498 14.57 -5.78 -9.89
CA VAL A 498 15.23 -6.52 -8.81
C VAL A 498 14.31 -7.69 -8.44
N LEU A 499 14.84 -8.89 -8.57
CA LEU A 499 14.14 -10.14 -8.33
C LEU A 499 14.77 -10.86 -7.14
N LEU A 500 13.91 -11.37 -6.25
CA LEU A 500 14.31 -12.20 -5.10
C LEU A 500 13.82 -13.62 -5.31
N ILE A 501 14.73 -14.59 -5.25
CA ILE A 501 14.45 -15.99 -5.46
C ILE A 501 14.75 -16.75 -4.17
N TYR A 502 13.75 -17.39 -3.61
CA TYR A 502 13.83 -18.19 -2.40
C TYR A 502 13.98 -19.66 -2.81
N SER A 503 15.19 -20.06 -3.19
CA SER A 503 15.54 -21.46 -3.44
C SER A 503 15.87 -22.15 -2.12
N GLU A 504 15.17 -23.26 -1.83
CA GLU A 504 15.47 -24.13 -0.67
C GLU A 504 16.75 -24.94 -0.89
#